data_4243f5d21ee1e37c965e800678cd32cf
#
_entry.id   4243f5d21ee1e37c965e800678cd32cf
#
_cell.length_a   1.000
_cell.length_b   1.000
_cell.length_c   1.000
_cell.angle_alpha   90.00
_cell.angle_beta   90.00
_cell.angle_gamma   90.00
#
_symmetry.space_group_name_H-M   'P 1'
#
loop_
_entity.id
_entity.type
_entity.pdbx_description
1 polymer ?
#
loop_
_entity_poly.entity_id
_entity_poly.type
_entity_poly.pdbx_seq_one_letter_code
_entity_poly.pdbx_strand_id
1 'polypeptide(L)'
;VSLEPCSHYGKTPPCADLIIEKQIPRIVIGCRDPFSKVAGRGIQKLKDAGREVIVGVLETECRQLIRRFITFHTLRRPYITLKWAESSDRYIDYSRTDGKPVILSSPLTSMLVHKKRAEHSAILVGTRTAELDNPGLNVRHWYGRSPVRIVLDRQQKLSPSLHLFDGSVPTLVFTEIPHAPLPVSYTHLRAHETRRHLV
;
A
#
# COMPACT_ATOMS: atom_id res chain seq x y z
N VAL A 1 21.64 4.73 9.07
CA VAL A 1 20.33 4.07 8.85
C VAL A 1 19.22 5.10 8.77
N SER A 2 18.19 4.87 7.95
CA SER A 2 17.06 5.80 7.76
C SER A 2 16.09 5.82 8.95
N LEU A 3 15.94 4.68 9.64
CA LEU A 3 15.05 4.52 10.78
C LEU A 3 15.84 4.01 12.00
N GLU A 4 15.39 4.39 13.19
CA GLU A 4 15.94 3.91 14.46
C GLU A 4 16.06 2.38 14.49
N PRO A 5 17.23 1.81 14.87
CA PRO A 5 17.40 0.38 15.06
C PRO A 5 16.47 -0.17 16.14
N CYS A 6 15.74 -1.23 15.84
CA CYS A 6 14.83 -1.84 16.79
C CYS A 6 15.57 -2.40 18.02
N SER A 7 14.89 -2.38 19.17
CA SER A 7 15.43 -2.87 20.47
C SER A 7 14.60 -4.02 21.06
N HIS A 8 13.52 -4.43 20.38
CA HIS A 8 12.64 -5.50 20.84
C HIS A 8 12.88 -6.80 20.04
N TYR A 9 12.71 -7.92 20.68
CA TYR A 9 12.71 -9.23 20.03
C TYR A 9 11.40 -9.45 19.25
N GLY A 10 11.55 -9.80 17.99
CA GLY A 10 10.45 -10.20 17.11
C GLY A 10 10.73 -11.59 16.53
N LYS A 11 10.56 -11.78 15.23
CA LYS A 11 10.97 -13.01 14.53
C LYS A 11 12.50 -13.16 14.47
N THR A 12 13.23 -12.07 14.61
CA THR A 12 14.68 -11.99 14.60
C THR A 12 15.16 -11.17 15.80
N PRO A 13 16.43 -11.34 16.24
CA PRO A 13 17.03 -10.48 17.26
C PRO A 13 17.02 -9.01 16.86
N PRO A 14 17.03 -8.07 17.83
CA PRO A 14 17.03 -6.65 17.57
C PRO A 14 18.26 -6.16 16.80
N CYS A 15 18.08 -5.22 15.88
CA CYS A 15 19.18 -4.61 15.14
C CYS A 15 20.17 -3.88 16.07
N ALA A 16 19.70 -3.28 17.16
CA ALA A 16 20.56 -2.63 18.13
C ALA A 16 21.57 -3.61 18.78
N ASP A 17 21.14 -4.84 19.05
CA ASP A 17 22.02 -5.87 19.63
C ASP A 17 23.12 -6.29 18.65
N LEU A 18 22.78 -6.47 17.39
CA LEU A 18 23.77 -6.78 16.36
C LEU A 18 24.79 -5.65 16.18
N ILE A 19 24.37 -4.39 16.23
CA ILE A 19 25.26 -3.24 16.15
C ILE A 19 26.25 -3.23 17.33
N ILE A 20 25.77 -3.55 18.53
CA ILE A 20 26.59 -3.64 19.73
C ILE A 20 27.57 -4.82 19.63
N GLU A 21 27.10 -6.01 19.26
CA GLU A 21 27.91 -7.22 19.06
C GLU A 21 29.04 -6.99 18.04
N LYS A 22 28.72 -6.35 16.91
CA LYS A 22 29.73 -6.01 15.88
C LYS A 22 30.58 -4.81 16.22
N GLN A 23 30.44 -4.25 17.42
CA GLN A 23 31.25 -3.15 17.94
C GLN A 23 31.31 -1.93 17.02
N ILE A 24 30.20 -1.62 16.31
CA ILE A 24 30.14 -0.46 15.44
C ILE A 24 30.24 0.81 16.30
N PRO A 25 31.26 1.66 16.11
CA PRO A 25 31.53 2.74 17.05
C PRO A 25 30.56 3.93 16.89
N ARG A 26 30.12 4.22 15.66
CA ARG A 26 29.31 5.40 15.33
C ARG A 26 28.08 5.01 14.52
N ILE A 27 26.91 5.46 14.97
CA ILE A 27 25.63 5.20 14.33
C ILE A 27 24.94 6.52 13.97
N VAL A 28 24.65 6.71 12.69
CA VAL A 28 23.91 7.85 12.18
C VAL A 28 22.49 7.39 11.85
N ILE A 29 21.49 8.04 12.46
CA ILE A 29 20.07 7.71 12.37
C ILE A 29 19.31 8.89 11.75
N GLY A 30 18.55 8.64 10.66
CA GLY A 30 17.75 9.65 10.01
C GLY A 30 16.58 10.10 10.87
N CYS A 31 15.74 9.18 11.31
CA CYS A 31 14.59 9.51 12.15
C CYS A 31 14.30 8.45 13.22
N ARG A 32 13.62 8.89 14.29
CA ARG A 32 13.12 7.99 15.35
C ARG A 32 11.97 7.13 14.82
N ASP A 33 11.84 5.93 15.37
CA ASP A 33 10.74 5.04 15.08
C ASP A 33 9.46 5.55 15.79
N PRO A 34 8.35 5.79 15.05
CA PRO A 34 7.08 6.20 15.64
C PRO A 34 6.38 5.07 16.41
N PHE A 35 6.82 3.82 16.23
CA PHE A 35 6.19 2.69 16.91
C PHE A 35 6.52 2.68 18.40
N SER A 36 5.51 2.68 19.25
CA SER A 36 5.64 2.86 20.71
C SER A 36 6.56 1.83 21.41
N LYS A 37 6.71 0.62 20.81
CA LYS A 37 7.62 -0.40 21.33
C LYS A 37 9.10 -0.13 21.04
N VAL A 38 9.41 0.80 20.13
CA VAL A 38 10.79 1.19 19.76
C VAL A 38 11.08 2.59 20.28
N ALA A 39 10.43 3.58 19.79
CA ALA A 39 10.34 5.00 20.20
C ALA A 39 11.48 5.53 21.11
N GLY A 40 12.71 5.53 20.62
CA GLY A 40 13.89 5.99 21.35
C GLY A 40 14.63 4.91 22.14
N ARG A 41 14.06 3.71 22.33
CA ARG A 41 14.69 2.63 23.11
C ARG A 41 15.93 2.06 22.42
N GLY A 42 15.92 1.96 21.09
CA GLY A 42 17.08 1.52 20.31
C GLY A 42 18.23 2.52 20.40
N ILE A 43 17.92 3.81 20.29
CA ILE A 43 18.88 4.90 20.48
C ILE A 43 19.49 4.85 21.88
N GLN A 44 18.65 4.72 22.91
CA GLN A 44 19.12 4.66 24.29
C GLN A 44 20.04 3.46 24.51
N LYS A 45 19.63 2.27 24.07
CA LYS A 45 20.42 1.04 24.18
C LYS A 45 21.81 1.16 23.55
N LEU A 46 21.90 1.79 22.39
CA LEU A 46 23.18 2.03 21.71
C LEU A 46 24.05 3.02 22.49
N LYS A 47 23.49 4.08 23.06
CA LYS A 47 24.19 5.04 23.91
C LYS A 47 24.70 4.40 25.20
N ASP A 48 23.87 3.58 25.86
CA ASP A 48 24.23 2.86 27.08
C ASP A 48 25.38 1.86 26.85
N ALA A 49 25.49 1.33 25.62
CA ALA A 49 26.63 0.50 25.21
C ALA A 49 27.87 1.31 24.77
N GLY A 50 27.91 2.61 25.05
CA GLY A 50 29.04 3.49 24.75
C GLY A 50 29.24 3.81 23.27
N ARG A 51 28.18 3.70 22.43
CA ARG A 51 28.24 4.02 21.01
C ARG A 51 27.95 5.49 20.75
N GLU A 52 28.66 6.10 19.81
CA GLU A 52 28.33 7.44 19.34
C GLU A 52 27.06 7.39 18.50
N VAL A 53 25.99 8.09 18.90
CA VAL A 53 24.70 8.07 18.19
C VAL A 53 24.29 9.49 17.80
N ILE A 54 24.21 9.74 16.49
CA ILE A 54 23.76 10.99 15.89
C ILE A 54 22.35 10.75 15.31
N VAL A 55 21.39 11.60 15.65
CA VAL A 55 19.98 11.45 15.23
C VAL A 55 19.54 12.70 14.48
N GLY A 56 18.68 12.53 13.46
CA GLY A 56 18.07 13.63 12.71
C GLY A 56 18.81 14.00 11.42
N VAL A 57 19.77 13.20 10.99
CA VAL A 57 20.49 13.46 9.74
C VAL A 57 19.60 13.09 8.55
N LEU A 58 19.33 14.08 7.66
CA LEU A 58 18.40 13.96 6.54
C LEU A 58 17.03 13.42 7.00
N GLU A 59 16.52 13.94 8.12
CA GLU A 59 15.29 13.43 8.72
C GLU A 59 14.10 13.50 7.77
N THR A 60 13.95 14.60 7.02
CA THR A 60 12.84 14.80 6.08
C THR A 60 12.86 13.74 4.98
N GLU A 61 14.00 13.49 4.37
CA GLU A 61 14.19 12.50 3.32
C GLU A 61 13.98 11.08 3.84
N CYS A 62 14.50 10.79 5.02
CA CYS A 62 14.30 9.50 5.67
C CYS A 62 12.81 9.26 5.99
N ARG A 63 12.09 10.25 6.50
CA ARG A 63 10.65 10.17 6.74
C ARG A 63 9.86 9.99 5.45
N GLN A 64 10.25 10.64 4.36
CA GLN A 64 9.62 10.43 3.05
C GLN A 64 9.84 9.01 2.53
N LEU A 65 11.06 8.45 2.70
CA LEU A 65 11.37 7.08 2.29
C LEU A 65 10.46 6.06 2.98
N ILE A 66 10.22 6.22 4.27
CA ILE A 66 9.44 5.30 5.08
C ILE A 66 8.00 5.80 5.38
N ARG A 67 7.47 6.76 4.60
CA ARG A 67 6.16 7.39 4.84
C ARG A 67 5.01 6.40 4.98
N ARG A 68 5.05 5.27 4.26
CA ARG A 68 4.01 4.21 4.36
C ARG A 68 3.99 3.59 5.75
N PHE A 69 5.17 3.25 6.26
CA PHE A 69 5.36 2.72 7.62
C PHE A 69 4.90 3.74 8.67
N ILE A 70 5.35 4.99 8.55
CA ILE A 70 4.96 6.07 9.47
C ILE A 70 3.44 6.23 9.49
N THR A 71 2.79 6.36 8.30
CA THR A 71 1.34 6.52 8.20
C THR A 71 0.59 5.39 8.90
N PHE A 72 1.00 4.14 8.69
CA PHE A 72 0.37 2.99 9.32
C PHE A 72 0.50 3.01 10.85
N HIS A 73 1.71 3.27 11.36
CA HIS A 73 1.96 3.22 12.80
C HIS A 73 1.43 4.43 13.57
N THR A 74 1.34 5.60 12.94
CA THR A 74 0.84 6.83 13.59
C THR A 74 -0.65 7.04 13.42
N LEU A 75 -1.16 6.81 12.19
CA LEU A 75 -2.55 7.11 11.84
C LEU A 75 -3.46 5.86 11.81
N ARG A 76 -2.90 4.67 12.01
CA ARG A 76 -3.63 3.40 12.00
C ARG A 76 -4.46 3.17 10.73
N ARG A 77 -4.00 3.68 9.60
CA ARG A 77 -4.60 3.51 8.28
C ARG A 77 -3.54 3.22 7.22
N PRO A 78 -3.91 2.65 6.07
CA PRO A 78 -2.98 2.47 4.97
C PRO A 78 -2.54 3.83 4.39
N TYR A 79 -1.37 3.85 3.78
CA TYR A 79 -0.94 4.96 2.93
C TYR A 79 -1.66 4.85 1.58
N ILE A 80 -2.47 5.86 1.25
CA ILE A 80 -3.30 5.88 0.05
C ILE A 80 -2.59 6.70 -1.04
N THR A 81 -2.50 6.13 -2.23
CA THR A 81 -2.04 6.81 -3.44
C THR A 81 -3.19 6.89 -4.43
N LEU A 82 -3.58 8.09 -4.80
CA LEU A 82 -4.56 8.30 -5.87
C LEU A 82 -3.85 8.33 -7.22
N LYS A 83 -4.42 7.61 -8.21
CA LYS A 83 -3.93 7.60 -9.59
C LYS A 83 -5.11 7.77 -10.54
N TRP A 84 -5.03 8.77 -11.39
CA TRP A 84 -5.94 8.95 -12.51
C TRP A 84 -5.14 9.38 -13.75
N ALA A 85 -5.76 9.29 -14.91
CA ALA A 85 -5.30 9.92 -16.14
C ALA A 85 -6.36 10.93 -16.56
N GLU A 86 -5.93 12.06 -17.09
CA GLU A 86 -6.81 13.10 -17.60
C GLU A 86 -6.31 13.61 -18.94
N SER A 87 -7.22 14.08 -19.78
CA SER A 87 -6.94 14.77 -21.03
C SER A 87 -6.50 16.21 -20.76
N SER A 88 -6.09 16.94 -21.79
CA SER A 88 -5.67 18.35 -21.68
C SER A 88 -6.79 19.27 -21.18
N ASP A 89 -8.03 18.93 -21.42
CA ASP A 89 -9.25 19.60 -20.93
C ASP A 89 -9.75 19.05 -19.60
N ARG A 90 -8.93 18.20 -18.89
CA ARG A 90 -9.14 17.65 -17.55
C ARG A 90 -10.30 16.67 -17.41
N TYR A 91 -10.69 16.00 -18.49
CA TYR A 91 -11.62 14.89 -18.41
C TYR A 91 -10.89 13.56 -18.23
N ILE A 92 -11.47 12.67 -17.44
CA ILE A 92 -10.94 11.32 -17.20
C ILE A 92 -11.58 10.26 -18.10
N ASP A 93 -12.70 10.61 -18.72
CA ASP A 93 -13.48 9.76 -19.60
C ASP A 93 -14.40 10.62 -20.47
N TYR A 94 -15.02 10.01 -21.49
CA TYR A 94 -16.08 10.61 -22.31
C TYR A 94 -17.26 9.65 -22.43
N SER A 95 -18.36 10.11 -23.07
CA SER A 95 -19.50 9.24 -23.36
C SER A 95 -19.09 8.19 -24.40
N ARG A 96 -18.96 6.94 -23.98
CA ARG A 96 -18.48 5.84 -24.82
C ARG A 96 -19.62 5.27 -25.66
N THR A 97 -19.46 5.30 -26.96
CA THR A 97 -20.39 4.69 -27.91
C THR A 97 -19.93 3.31 -28.38
N ASP A 98 -18.64 3.01 -28.28
CA ASP A 98 -18.01 1.76 -28.74
C ASP A 98 -17.69 0.77 -27.62
N GLY A 99 -17.99 1.11 -26.35
CA GLY A 99 -17.73 0.28 -25.17
C GLY A 99 -16.24 0.05 -24.86
N LYS A 100 -15.31 0.74 -25.54
CA LYS A 100 -13.87 0.53 -25.32
C LYS A 100 -13.32 1.45 -24.24
N PRO A 101 -12.32 1.03 -23.47
CA PRO A 101 -11.63 1.88 -22.52
C PRO A 101 -10.92 3.06 -23.20
N VAL A 102 -10.99 4.22 -22.58
CA VAL A 102 -10.26 5.41 -23.04
C VAL A 102 -8.78 5.26 -22.71
N ILE A 103 -7.91 5.38 -23.71
CA ILE A 103 -6.46 5.29 -23.55
C ILE A 103 -5.86 6.70 -23.58
N LEU A 104 -5.60 7.24 -22.40
CA LEU A 104 -4.98 8.56 -22.21
C LEU A 104 -3.47 8.49 -21.94
N SER A 105 -2.97 7.33 -21.60
CA SER A 105 -1.58 7.14 -21.18
C SER A 105 -0.71 6.55 -22.28
N SER A 106 0.51 7.08 -22.44
CA SER A 106 1.52 6.50 -23.33
C SER A 106 1.99 5.10 -22.84
N PRO A 107 2.60 4.28 -23.69
CA PRO A 107 3.19 2.99 -23.28
C PRO A 107 4.19 3.14 -22.11
N LEU A 108 5.03 4.16 -22.12
CA LEU A 108 5.98 4.45 -21.04
C LEU A 108 5.25 4.76 -19.73
N THR A 109 4.24 5.63 -19.77
CA THR A 109 3.41 5.93 -18.59
C THR A 109 2.70 4.68 -18.07
N SER A 110 2.20 3.82 -18.97
CA SER A 110 1.60 2.54 -18.60
C SER A 110 2.59 1.64 -17.86
N MET A 111 3.83 1.56 -18.31
CA MET A 111 4.90 0.81 -17.62
C MET A 111 5.14 1.35 -16.21
N LEU A 112 5.21 2.68 -16.03
CA LEU A 112 5.36 3.31 -14.71
C LEU A 112 4.14 3.03 -13.80
N VAL A 113 2.93 2.98 -14.35
CA VAL A 113 1.73 2.56 -13.61
C VAL A 113 1.87 1.12 -13.11
N HIS A 114 2.42 0.20 -13.93
CA HIS A 114 2.67 -1.16 -13.48
C HIS A 114 3.75 -1.25 -12.41
N LYS A 115 4.81 -0.41 -12.48
CA LYS A 115 5.78 -0.23 -11.39
C LYS A 115 5.08 0.18 -10.09
N LYS A 116 4.26 1.25 -10.15
CA LYS A 116 3.50 1.71 -8.98
C LYS A 116 2.58 0.64 -8.43
N ARG A 117 1.94 -0.14 -9.30
CA ARG A 117 1.09 -1.26 -8.91
C ARG A 117 1.87 -2.34 -8.15
N ALA A 118 3.08 -2.69 -8.61
CA ALA A 118 3.97 -3.63 -7.92
C ALA A 118 4.46 -3.14 -6.55
N GLU A 119 4.51 -1.82 -6.34
CA GLU A 119 4.92 -1.20 -5.07
C GLU A 119 3.79 -1.13 -4.02
N HIS A 120 2.54 -1.51 -4.36
CA HIS A 120 1.38 -1.42 -3.48
C HIS A 120 0.83 -2.80 -3.13
N SER A 121 0.37 -2.95 -1.89
CA SER A 121 -0.22 -4.22 -1.41
C SER A 121 -1.61 -4.46 -1.97
N ALA A 122 -2.35 -3.40 -2.29
CA ALA A 122 -3.71 -3.49 -2.84
C ALA A 122 -3.98 -2.37 -3.84
N ILE A 123 -4.93 -2.61 -4.74
CA ILE A 123 -5.46 -1.64 -5.70
C ILE A 123 -6.98 -1.65 -5.66
N LEU A 124 -7.58 -0.48 -5.51
CA LEU A 124 -9.03 -0.31 -5.40
C LEU A 124 -9.60 0.39 -6.62
N VAL A 125 -10.72 -0.12 -7.13
CA VAL A 125 -11.54 0.52 -8.17
C VAL A 125 -13.01 0.56 -7.76
N GLY A 126 -13.75 1.53 -8.31
CA GLY A 126 -15.20 1.60 -8.15
C GLY A 126 -15.93 0.66 -9.12
N THR A 127 -17.21 0.40 -8.84
CA THR A 127 -18.12 -0.43 -9.66
C THR A 127 -18.07 -0.03 -11.13
N ARG A 128 -18.27 1.27 -11.44
CA ARG A 128 -18.33 1.74 -12.82
C ARG A 128 -17.02 1.54 -13.59
N THR A 129 -15.87 1.75 -12.96
CA THR A 129 -14.58 1.47 -13.59
C THR A 129 -14.39 -0.02 -13.85
N ALA A 130 -14.80 -0.88 -12.90
CA ALA A 130 -14.75 -2.32 -13.07
C ALA A 130 -15.61 -2.79 -14.25
N GLU A 131 -16.81 -2.26 -14.37
CA GLU A 131 -17.79 -2.60 -15.41
C GLU A 131 -17.36 -2.11 -16.79
N LEU A 132 -16.99 -0.82 -16.91
CA LEU A 132 -16.71 -0.20 -18.20
C LEU A 132 -15.33 -0.56 -18.77
N ASP A 133 -14.31 -0.68 -17.92
CA ASP A 133 -12.93 -0.92 -18.35
C ASP A 133 -12.53 -2.40 -18.28
N ASN A 134 -13.28 -3.22 -17.55
CA ASN A 134 -12.96 -4.62 -17.27
C ASN A 134 -11.45 -4.83 -17.00
N PRO A 135 -10.85 -4.11 -16.04
CA PRO A 135 -9.42 -4.07 -15.88
C PRO A 135 -8.89 -5.32 -15.15
N GLY A 136 -7.79 -5.89 -15.65
CA GLY A 136 -7.14 -7.02 -14.96
C GLY A 136 -6.42 -6.64 -13.66
N LEU A 137 -6.06 -5.37 -13.45
CA LEU A 137 -5.39 -4.79 -12.27
C LEU A 137 -4.13 -5.54 -11.79
N ASN A 138 -3.56 -6.40 -12.61
CA ASN A 138 -2.34 -7.15 -12.34
C ASN A 138 -1.08 -6.42 -12.84
N VAL A 139 0.09 -6.91 -12.46
CA VAL A 139 1.39 -6.44 -12.94
C VAL A 139 1.78 -7.25 -14.17
N ARG A 140 1.93 -6.60 -15.34
CA ARG A 140 2.31 -7.22 -16.62
C ARG A 140 3.56 -6.60 -17.23
N HIS A 141 3.75 -5.30 -17.06
CA HIS A 141 4.82 -4.52 -17.69
C HIS A 141 5.86 -4.03 -16.69
N TRP A 142 6.03 -4.73 -15.56
CA TRP A 142 7.04 -4.46 -14.54
C TRP A 142 7.30 -5.71 -13.70
N TYR A 143 8.41 -5.72 -12.97
CA TYR A 143 8.73 -6.78 -12.02
C TYR A 143 7.94 -6.62 -10.73
N GLY A 144 7.65 -7.74 -10.06
CA GLY A 144 7.04 -7.75 -8.75
C GLY A 144 5.69 -8.48 -8.70
N ARG A 145 5.08 -8.49 -7.52
CA ARG A 145 3.81 -9.17 -7.28
C ARG A 145 2.64 -8.26 -7.68
N SER A 146 1.59 -8.88 -8.16
CA SER A 146 0.31 -8.19 -8.34
C SER A 146 -0.30 -7.86 -6.99
N PRO A 147 -0.86 -6.65 -6.82
CA PRO A 147 -1.56 -6.26 -5.60
C PRO A 147 -2.88 -7.00 -5.46
N VAL A 148 -3.37 -7.16 -4.23
CA VAL A 148 -4.75 -7.60 -3.98
C VAL A 148 -5.71 -6.63 -4.65
N ARG A 149 -6.66 -7.17 -5.42
CA ARG A 149 -7.70 -6.36 -6.07
C ARG A 149 -8.78 -6.03 -5.05
N ILE A 150 -9.26 -4.80 -5.06
CA ILE A 150 -10.38 -4.37 -4.22
C ILE A 150 -11.41 -3.69 -5.14
N VAL A 151 -12.67 -4.09 -5.02
CA VAL A 151 -13.75 -3.45 -5.76
C VAL A 151 -14.91 -3.12 -4.83
N LEU A 152 -15.48 -1.93 -5.04
CA LEU A 152 -16.70 -1.51 -4.35
C LEU A 152 -17.88 -1.92 -5.22
N ASP A 153 -18.62 -2.93 -4.80
CA ASP A 153 -19.85 -3.39 -5.47
C ASP A 153 -20.98 -3.54 -4.46
N ARG A 154 -21.52 -2.40 -4.08
CA ARG A 154 -22.53 -2.30 -3.01
C ARG A 154 -23.72 -3.21 -3.21
N GLN A 155 -24.16 -3.40 -4.44
CA GLN A 155 -25.39 -4.13 -4.80
C GLN A 155 -25.10 -5.45 -5.53
N GLN A 156 -23.84 -5.85 -5.63
CA GLN A 156 -23.40 -7.06 -6.35
C GLN A 156 -23.91 -7.14 -7.79
N LYS A 157 -23.75 -6.05 -8.53
CA LYS A 157 -24.18 -5.93 -9.93
C LYS A 157 -23.10 -6.33 -10.94
N LEU A 158 -21.84 -6.45 -10.50
CA LEU A 158 -20.74 -6.79 -11.39
C LEU A 158 -20.87 -8.22 -11.91
N SER A 159 -20.68 -8.37 -13.22
CA SER A 159 -20.68 -9.69 -13.85
C SER A 159 -19.50 -10.55 -13.32
N PRO A 160 -19.74 -11.83 -12.99
CA PRO A 160 -18.69 -12.77 -12.63
C PRO A 160 -17.66 -13.02 -13.75
N SER A 161 -17.99 -12.67 -15.01
CA SER A 161 -17.10 -12.82 -16.17
C SER A 161 -16.03 -11.74 -16.28
N LEU A 162 -16.02 -10.74 -15.39
CA LEU A 162 -15.01 -9.68 -15.41
C LEU A 162 -13.62 -10.24 -15.03
N HIS A 163 -12.56 -9.65 -15.62
CA HIS A 163 -11.17 -10.02 -15.31
C HIS A 163 -10.81 -9.88 -13.84
N LEU A 164 -11.53 -9.06 -13.07
CA LEU A 164 -11.37 -8.97 -11.62
C LEU A 164 -11.64 -10.30 -10.92
N PHE A 165 -12.43 -11.17 -11.55
CA PHE A 165 -12.91 -12.42 -11.01
C PHE A 165 -12.29 -13.66 -11.68
N ASP A 166 -11.20 -13.51 -12.40
CA ASP A 166 -10.50 -14.58 -13.11
C ASP A 166 -9.70 -15.55 -12.21
N GLY A 167 -9.65 -15.31 -10.91
CA GLY A 167 -8.91 -16.11 -9.94
C GLY A 167 -7.38 -15.98 -9.99
N SER A 168 -6.82 -15.23 -10.93
CA SER A 168 -5.36 -15.08 -11.08
C SER A 168 -4.70 -14.27 -9.97
N VAL A 169 -5.46 -13.39 -9.31
CA VAL A 169 -5.03 -12.56 -8.19
C VAL A 169 -6.18 -12.50 -7.17
N PRO A 170 -5.90 -12.52 -5.86
CA PRO A 170 -6.93 -12.37 -4.84
C PRO A 170 -7.75 -11.09 -5.03
N THR A 171 -9.07 -11.20 -4.92
CA THR A 171 -10.01 -10.08 -5.07
C THR A 171 -10.89 -9.96 -3.83
N LEU A 172 -10.99 -8.75 -3.28
CA LEU A 172 -11.90 -8.40 -2.18
C LEU A 172 -13.06 -7.57 -2.74
N VAL A 173 -14.27 -7.99 -2.45
CA VAL A 173 -15.49 -7.26 -2.84
C VAL A 173 -16.12 -6.63 -1.60
N PHE A 174 -16.26 -5.32 -1.61
CA PHE A 174 -17.01 -4.61 -0.58
C PHE A 174 -18.46 -4.45 -1.02
N THR A 175 -19.38 -5.08 -0.28
CA THR A 175 -20.80 -5.08 -0.60
C THR A 175 -21.65 -4.76 0.61
N GLU A 176 -22.86 -4.25 0.38
CA GLU A 176 -23.91 -4.05 1.40
C GLU A 176 -24.87 -5.24 1.50
N ILE A 177 -24.80 -6.22 0.56
CA ILE A 177 -25.67 -7.39 0.54
C ILE A 177 -25.07 -8.47 1.47
N PRO A 178 -25.78 -8.87 2.54
CA PRO A 178 -25.33 -9.96 3.40
C PRO A 178 -25.52 -11.32 2.70
N HIS A 179 -24.55 -12.20 2.87
CA HIS A 179 -24.63 -13.63 2.49
C HIS A 179 -24.85 -13.95 0.99
N ALA A 180 -24.49 -13.08 0.08
CA ALA A 180 -24.56 -13.44 -1.31
C ALA A 180 -23.51 -14.52 -1.66
N PRO A 181 -23.91 -15.57 -2.41
CA PRO A 181 -22.96 -16.59 -2.87
C PRO A 181 -22.00 -15.95 -3.88
N LEU A 182 -20.70 -16.00 -3.60
CA LEU A 182 -19.67 -15.65 -4.58
C LEU A 182 -18.93 -16.90 -5.02
N PRO A 183 -18.36 -16.88 -6.23
CA PRO A 183 -17.43 -17.91 -6.66
C PRO A 183 -16.27 -18.05 -5.66
N VAL A 184 -15.78 -19.27 -5.49
CA VAL A 184 -14.93 -19.81 -4.41
C VAL A 184 -13.62 -19.05 -4.07
N SER A 185 -13.26 -17.97 -4.76
CA SER A 185 -11.98 -17.27 -4.61
C SER A 185 -12.06 -15.87 -3.99
N TYR A 186 -13.20 -15.48 -3.39
CA TYR A 186 -13.41 -14.11 -2.92
C TYR A 186 -13.68 -14.04 -1.41
N THR A 187 -13.12 -13.02 -0.78
CA THR A 187 -13.39 -12.69 0.62
C THR A 187 -14.33 -11.49 0.70
N HIS A 188 -15.46 -11.68 1.39
CA HIS A 188 -16.39 -10.59 1.68
C HIS A 188 -15.92 -9.77 2.88
N LEU A 189 -15.96 -8.44 2.73
CA LEU A 189 -15.89 -7.52 3.85
C LEU A 189 -17.19 -6.69 3.88
N ARG A 190 -17.90 -6.75 5.01
CA ARG A 190 -19.14 -5.99 5.20
C ARG A 190 -18.85 -4.51 5.34
N ALA A 191 -19.62 -3.67 4.66
CA ALA A 191 -19.55 -2.22 4.79
C ALA A 191 -20.00 -1.70 6.18
N HIS A 192 -20.61 -2.54 7.03
CA HIS A 192 -21.10 -2.14 8.35
C HIS A 192 -20.01 -1.77 9.37
N GLU A 193 -18.78 -2.28 9.22
CA GLU A 193 -17.68 -1.94 10.13
C GLU A 193 -17.02 -0.60 9.80
N THR A 194 -17.25 -0.06 8.60
CA THR A 194 -16.63 1.19 8.15
C THR A 194 -17.43 2.45 8.51
N ARG A 195 -18.70 2.36 8.86
CA ARG A 195 -19.53 3.54 9.23
C ARG A 195 -19.15 4.21 10.55
N ARG A 196 -18.38 3.55 11.42
CA ARG A 196 -17.97 4.12 12.74
C ARG A 196 -16.60 4.82 12.74
N HIS A 197 -15.87 4.82 11.66
CA HIS A 197 -14.50 5.36 11.60
C HIS A 197 -14.24 6.34 10.44
N LEU A 198 -15.29 6.88 9.82
CA LEU A 198 -15.19 7.94 8.81
C LEU A 198 -15.81 9.24 9.38
N VAL A 199 -15.21 9.74 10.45
CA VAL A 199 -15.29 11.14 10.87
C VAL A 199 -13.89 11.61 11.19
#